data_fb098fee48a5f2aa317c6f24659a39d0
#
_entry.id   fb098fee48a5f2aa317c6f24659a39d0
#
_cell.length_a   1.000
_cell.length_b   1.000
_cell.length_c   1.000
_cell.angle_alpha   90.00
_cell.angle_beta   90.00
_cell.angle_gamma   90.00
#
_symmetry.space_group_name_H-M   'P 1'
#
loop_
_entity.id
_entity.type
_entity.pdbx_description
1 polymer ?
#
loop_
_entity_poly.entity_id
_entity_poly.type
_entity_poly.pdbx_seq_one_letter_code
_entity_poly.pdbx_strand_id
1 'polypeptide(L)'
;MALKIVVLAKQVPDTRNVGKDAMTAEGTVNRSALPAIFNPEDLNALEQALRLKEQNPGSTVGVLTMGPPRAAEIIRQGLYRGADTGWLLTDRLFAGADTLATSYALATAIKKIGDVDIVIGGRQAIDGDTAQVGPQVAQKLGLNQVTYAEEISVSLTPSPSPVAEGSKGVATVKRHIDGGVETVQAPLPVVITVNGSAAPCRPQNAKLVMKYKRATCPLERSLTPDPSTNGEGSDYSYLYEERPYLTLTQWSVADVDGDPAQCGLSGSPTKVKAIKNIVFQAKESKTLTSSDADIECLVKELLAEKII
;
A
#
# COMPACT_ATOMS: atom_id res chain seq x y z
N MET A 1 0.12 -25.21 -10.79
CA MET A 1 1.32 -24.41 -10.44
C MET A 1 0.95 -23.41 -9.36
N ALA A 2 1.91 -23.02 -8.52
CA ALA A 2 1.68 -22.08 -7.44
C ALA A 2 2.11 -20.66 -7.85
N LEU A 3 1.46 -19.64 -7.32
CA LEU A 3 1.77 -18.22 -7.55
C LEU A 3 2.58 -17.66 -6.37
N LYS A 4 3.57 -16.83 -6.68
CA LYS A 4 4.25 -15.97 -5.70
C LYS A 4 3.76 -14.54 -5.88
N ILE A 5 2.97 -14.05 -4.93
CA ILE A 5 2.29 -12.77 -4.99
C ILE A 5 2.91 -11.80 -3.97
N VAL A 6 3.27 -10.61 -4.39
CA VAL A 6 3.77 -9.54 -3.52
C VAL A 6 2.75 -8.40 -3.50
N VAL A 7 2.28 -8.07 -2.31
CA VAL A 7 1.36 -6.94 -2.08
C VAL A 7 2.18 -5.73 -1.62
N LEU A 8 2.12 -4.66 -2.37
CA LEU A 8 2.65 -3.37 -1.98
C LEU A 8 1.67 -2.71 -1.01
N ALA A 9 2.13 -2.34 0.16
CA ALA A 9 1.27 -1.75 1.18
C ALA A 9 1.96 -0.57 1.87
N LYS A 10 1.21 0.48 2.14
CA LYS A 10 1.71 1.70 2.77
C LYS A 10 1.02 1.96 4.10
N GLN A 11 1.80 2.37 5.08
CA GLN A 11 1.29 3.00 6.28
C GLN A 11 1.00 4.48 5.99
N VAL A 12 -0.23 4.90 6.21
CA VAL A 12 -0.69 6.28 5.96
C VAL A 12 -1.32 6.87 7.21
N PRO A 13 -1.29 8.21 7.39
CA PRO A 13 -2.07 8.84 8.46
C PRO A 13 -3.57 8.66 8.20
N ASP A 14 -4.35 8.42 9.26
CA ASP A 14 -5.81 8.37 9.17
C ASP A 14 -6.36 9.79 8.99
N THR A 15 -6.70 10.13 7.76
CA THR A 15 -7.27 11.45 7.41
C THR A 15 -8.78 11.53 7.64
N ARG A 16 -9.45 10.41 8.00
CA ARG A 16 -10.90 10.37 8.24
C ARG A 16 -11.26 10.63 9.70
N ASN A 17 -10.38 10.24 10.63
CA ASN A 17 -10.57 10.43 12.07
C ASN A 17 -9.67 11.55 12.62
N VAL A 18 -9.90 12.77 12.13
CA VAL A 18 -9.15 13.94 12.57
C VAL A 18 -9.71 14.42 13.91
N GLY A 19 -9.08 13.98 15.01
CA GLY A 19 -9.41 14.48 16.36
C GLY A 19 -8.93 15.93 16.57
N LYS A 20 -9.39 16.57 17.66
CA LYS A 20 -9.02 17.96 18.00
C LYS A 20 -7.50 18.16 18.11
N ASP A 21 -6.75 17.14 18.51
CA ASP A 21 -5.28 17.17 18.66
C ASP A 21 -4.52 16.98 17.34
N ALA A 22 -5.22 16.69 16.27
CA ALA A 22 -4.65 16.51 14.93
C ALA A 22 -4.35 17.84 14.23
N MET A 23 -4.76 18.96 14.81
CA MET A 23 -4.48 20.31 14.30
C MET A 23 -3.43 20.99 15.19
N THR A 24 -2.41 21.56 14.57
CA THR A 24 -1.46 22.43 15.29
C THR A 24 -2.14 23.78 15.65
N ALA A 25 -1.56 24.52 16.57
CA ALA A 25 -2.03 25.85 16.92
C ALA A 25 -2.08 26.81 15.71
N GLU A 26 -1.24 26.55 14.70
CA GLU A 26 -1.18 27.30 13.44
C GLU A 26 -2.21 26.80 12.40
N GLY A 27 -3.11 25.88 12.76
CA GLY A 27 -4.15 25.35 11.87
C GLY A 27 -3.65 24.34 10.82
N THR A 28 -2.43 23.76 11.03
CA THR A 28 -1.90 22.72 10.16
C THR A 28 -2.16 21.32 10.72
N VAL A 29 -2.30 20.32 9.85
CA VAL A 29 -2.50 18.94 10.29
C VAL A 29 -1.19 18.40 10.88
N ASN A 30 -1.22 18.04 12.17
CA ASN A 30 -0.12 17.35 12.82
C ASN A 30 -0.15 15.86 12.44
N ARG A 31 0.52 15.51 11.33
CA ARG A 31 0.57 14.14 10.83
C ARG A 31 1.14 13.14 11.83
N SER A 32 1.95 13.58 12.78
CA SER A 32 2.52 12.71 13.83
C SER A 32 1.51 12.37 14.92
N ALA A 33 0.48 13.18 15.11
CA ALA A 33 -0.59 12.96 16.07
C ALA A 33 -1.76 12.13 15.50
N LEU A 34 -1.81 11.93 14.16
CA LEU A 34 -2.82 11.07 13.54
C LEU A 34 -2.48 9.59 13.74
N PRO A 35 -3.47 8.75 14.06
CA PRO A 35 -3.29 7.32 14.00
C PRO A 35 -2.78 6.89 12.63
N ALA A 36 -1.81 5.98 12.61
CA ALA A 36 -1.31 5.41 11.36
C ALA A 36 -2.14 4.17 11.03
N ILE A 37 -2.64 4.11 9.80
CA ILE A 37 -3.48 3.02 9.31
C ILE A 37 -2.88 2.36 8.08
N PHE A 38 -3.35 1.17 7.76
CA PHE A 38 -3.13 0.53 6.47
C PHE A 38 -3.88 1.31 5.39
N ASN A 39 -3.21 1.65 4.29
CA ASN A 39 -3.87 2.36 3.19
C ASN A 39 -5.11 1.57 2.69
N PRO A 40 -6.29 2.18 2.60
CA PRO A 40 -7.52 1.46 2.27
C PRO A 40 -7.49 0.72 0.93
N GLU A 41 -6.95 1.33 -0.13
CA GLU A 41 -6.87 0.67 -1.43
C GLU A 41 -5.85 -0.48 -1.43
N ASP A 42 -4.79 -0.42 -0.59
CA ASP A 42 -3.86 -1.54 -0.42
C ASP A 42 -4.51 -2.71 0.34
N LEU A 43 -5.50 -2.44 1.20
CA LEU A 43 -6.32 -3.51 1.79
C LEU A 43 -7.17 -4.20 0.73
N ASN A 44 -7.77 -3.47 -0.21
CA ASN A 44 -8.48 -4.08 -1.34
C ASN A 44 -7.52 -4.93 -2.19
N ALA A 45 -6.29 -4.44 -2.42
CA ALA A 45 -5.24 -5.18 -3.11
C ALA A 45 -4.87 -6.48 -2.38
N LEU A 46 -4.72 -6.42 -1.05
CA LEU A 46 -4.47 -7.60 -0.22
C LEU A 46 -5.59 -8.64 -0.34
N GLU A 47 -6.86 -8.21 -0.34
CA GLU A 47 -7.99 -9.12 -0.53
C GLU A 47 -7.93 -9.84 -1.88
N GLN A 48 -7.62 -9.13 -2.97
CA GLN A 48 -7.44 -9.76 -4.29
C GLN A 48 -6.32 -10.79 -4.28
N ALA A 49 -5.19 -10.48 -3.63
CA ALA A 49 -4.07 -11.40 -3.48
C ALA A 49 -4.46 -12.67 -2.69
N LEU A 50 -5.20 -12.51 -1.59
CA LEU A 50 -5.66 -13.63 -0.76
C LEU A 50 -6.67 -14.52 -1.50
N ARG A 51 -7.57 -13.94 -2.30
CA ARG A 51 -8.49 -14.69 -3.17
C ARG A 51 -7.74 -15.49 -4.22
N LEU A 52 -6.75 -14.88 -4.87
CA LEU A 52 -5.89 -15.60 -5.82
C LEU A 52 -5.14 -16.76 -5.18
N LYS A 53 -4.63 -16.58 -3.96
CA LYS A 53 -4.00 -17.65 -3.18
C LYS A 53 -4.96 -18.81 -2.91
N GLU A 54 -6.19 -18.52 -2.52
CA GLU A 54 -7.23 -19.52 -2.25
C GLU A 54 -7.65 -20.29 -3.51
N GLN A 55 -7.74 -19.59 -4.63
CA GLN A 55 -8.08 -20.19 -5.93
C GLN A 55 -6.95 -21.05 -6.50
N ASN A 56 -5.70 -20.80 -6.10
CA ASN A 56 -4.51 -21.48 -6.62
C ASN A 56 -3.70 -22.11 -5.47
N PRO A 57 -4.05 -23.34 -5.03
CA PRO A 57 -3.39 -24.00 -3.90
C PRO A 57 -1.86 -24.09 -4.04
N GLY A 58 -1.19 -23.83 -2.92
CA GLY A 58 0.29 -23.76 -2.86
C GLY A 58 0.86 -22.37 -3.13
N SER A 59 0.03 -21.40 -3.53
CA SER A 59 0.44 -20.02 -3.74
C SER A 59 0.76 -19.31 -2.42
N THR A 60 1.64 -18.30 -2.49
CA THR A 60 2.07 -17.51 -1.33
C THR A 60 1.81 -16.02 -1.56
N VAL A 61 1.45 -15.34 -0.47
CA VAL A 61 1.23 -13.89 -0.44
C VAL A 61 2.19 -13.26 0.57
N GLY A 62 3.01 -12.34 0.12
CA GLY A 62 3.88 -11.55 0.98
C GLY A 62 3.55 -10.06 0.91
N VAL A 63 3.67 -9.35 2.04
CA VAL A 63 3.45 -7.91 2.13
C VAL A 63 4.78 -7.18 2.12
N LEU A 64 4.98 -6.26 1.17
CA LEU A 64 6.14 -5.40 1.08
C LEU A 64 5.73 -3.96 1.43
N THR A 65 6.38 -3.40 2.44
CA THR A 65 6.17 -2.01 2.87
C THR A 65 7.49 -1.26 2.99
N MET A 66 7.50 0.03 2.67
CA MET A 66 8.63 0.93 2.90
C MET A 66 8.21 2.00 3.91
N GLY A 67 8.98 2.15 4.98
CA GLY A 67 8.66 3.13 6.00
C GLY A 67 9.56 3.04 7.24
N PRO A 68 9.25 3.85 8.27
CA PRO A 68 9.94 3.77 9.55
C PRO A 68 9.64 2.42 10.23
N PRO A 69 10.39 2.03 11.28
CA PRO A 69 10.21 0.74 11.98
C PRO A 69 8.76 0.43 12.37
N ARG A 70 8.00 1.45 12.79
CA ARG A 70 6.57 1.31 13.13
C ARG A 70 5.70 0.81 11.95
N ALA A 71 6.16 0.92 10.70
CA ALA A 71 5.45 0.39 9.54
C ALA A 71 5.42 -1.15 9.50
N ALA A 72 6.18 -1.84 10.37
CA ALA A 72 6.04 -3.27 10.62
C ALA A 72 4.61 -3.67 11.00
N GLU A 73 3.82 -2.74 11.57
CA GLU A 73 2.40 -2.95 11.85
C GLU A 73 1.59 -3.31 10.59
N ILE A 74 1.94 -2.76 9.45
CA ILE A 74 1.29 -3.08 8.17
C ILE A 74 1.51 -4.54 7.77
N ILE A 75 2.72 -5.06 8.02
CA ILE A 75 3.02 -6.47 7.80
C ILE A 75 2.19 -7.34 8.75
N ARG A 76 2.15 -7.02 10.06
CA ARG A 76 1.34 -7.75 11.05
C ARG A 76 -0.12 -7.80 10.62
N GLN A 77 -0.69 -6.67 10.21
CA GLN A 77 -2.07 -6.61 9.75
C GLN A 77 -2.34 -7.45 8.49
N GLY A 78 -1.37 -7.55 7.58
CA GLY A 78 -1.42 -8.48 6.46
C GLY A 78 -1.39 -9.94 6.90
N LEU A 79 -0.48 -10.30 7.82
CA LEU A 79 -0.39 -11.64 8.40
C LEU A 79 -1.66 -12.03 9.17
N TYR A 80 -2.31 -11.10 9.87
CA TYR A 80 -3.58 -11.33 10.57
C TYR A 80 -4.73 -11.69 9.62
N ARG A 81 -4.62 -11.33 8.34
CA ARG A 81 -5.63 -11.58 7.30
C ARG A 81 -5.31 -12.77 6.41
N GLY A 82 -4.11 -13.35 6.54
CA GLY A 82 -3.75 -14.57 5.83
C GLY A 82 -2.57 -14.47 4.87
N ALA A 83 -1.84 -13.35 4.85
CA ALA A 83 -0.53 -13.30 4.22
C ALA A 83 0.44 -14.26 4.92
N ASP A 84 1.42 -14.76 4.19
CA ASP A 84 2.37 -15.77 4.67
C ASP A 84 3.65 -15.15 5.23
N THR A 85 4.06 -14.01 4.68
CA THR A 85 5.32 -13.34 5.01
C THR A 85 5.22 -11.83 4.78
N GLY A 86 6.27 -11.11 5.15
CA GLY A 86 6.37 -9.69 4.83
C GLY A 86 7.78 -9.16 4.95
N TRP A 87 8.03 -8.06 4.26
CA TRP A 87 9.32 -7.39 4.19
C TRP A 87 9.14 -5.91 4.48
N LEU A 88 9.95 -5.40 5.39
CA LEU A 88 10.03 -3.99 5.71
C LEU A 88 11.29 -3.38 5.11
N LEU A 89 11.14 -2.45 4.18
CA LEU A 89 12.22 -1.57 3.75
C LEU A 89 12.32 -0.41 4.72
N THR A 90 13.38 -0.37 5.50
CA THR A 90 13.61 0.70 6.49
C THR A 90 15.07 1.07 6.57
N ASP A 91 15.35 2.32 6.19
CA ASP A 91 16.67 2.95 6.25
C ASP A 91 16.46 4.47 6.28
N ARG A 92 17.38 5.20 6.90
CA ARG A 92 17.38 6.67 6.82
C ARG A 92 17.57 7.19 5.39
N LEU A 93 18.26 6.41 4.57
CA LEU A 93 18.47 6.71 3.15
C LEU A 93 17.18 6.66 2.32
N PHE A 94 16.11 6.00 2.78
CA PHE A 94 14.81 6.03 2.12
C PHE A 94 13.97 7.25 2.49
N ALA A 95 14.38 8.04 3.49
CA ALA A 95 13.58 9.15 3.98
C ALA A 95 13.41 10.25 2.93
N GLY A 96 12.21 10.82 2.85
CA GLY A 96 11.88 11.92 1.93
C GLY A 96 11.79 11.52 0.46
N ALA A 97 11.69 10.22 0.16
CA ALA A 97 11.50 9.70 -1.18
C ALA A 97 10.21 10.24 -1.82
N ASP A 98 10.32 10.72 -3.06
CA ASP A 98 9.17 10.93 -3.94
C ASP A 98 8.73 9.60 -4.58
N THR A 99 7.80 9.65 -5.53
CA THR A 99 7.28 8.43 -6.20
C THR A 99 8.36 7.70 -7.00
N LEU A 100 9.32 8.43 -7.59
CA LEU A 100 10.39 7.84 -8.40
C LEU A 100 11.39 7.07 -7.51
N ALA A 101 11.87 7.68 -6.43
CA ALA A 101 12.77 7.04 -5.49
C ALA A 101 12.08 5.89 -4.72
N THR A 102 10.78 6.07 -4.36
CA THR A 102 9.98 5.01 -3.75
C THR A 102 9.85 3.80 -4.67
N SER A 103 9.50 4.02 -5.93
CA SER A 103 9.34 2.92 -6.90
C SER A 103 10.68 2.21 -7.19
N TYR A 104 11.81 2.93 -7.13
CA TYR A 104 13.12 2.33 -7.24
C TYR A 104 13.41 1.37 -6.08
N ALA A 105 13.23 1.84 -4.85
CA ALA A 105 13.45 1.02 -3.66
C ALA A 105 12.55 -0.24 -3.62
N LEU A 106 11.27 -0.09 -3.99
CA LEU A 106 10.36 -1.23 -4.08
C LEU A 106 10.76 -2.22 -5.18
N ALA A 107 11.16 -1.72 -6.35
CA ALA A 107 11.59 -2.58 -7.45
C ALA A 107 12.87 -3.37 -7.12
N THR A 108 13.84 -2.77 -6.43
CA THR A 108 15.05 -3.49 -5.97
C THR A 108 14.70 -4.58 -4.96
N ALA A 109 13.79 -4.29 -4.02
CA ALA A 109 13.30 -5.30 -3.08
C ALA A 109 12.56 -6.45 -3.78
N ILE A 110 11.71 -6.17 -4.77
CA ILE A 110 11.01 -7.21 -5.55
C ILE A 110 12.01 -8.07 -6.32
N LYS A 111 13.05 -7.48 -6.90
CA LYS A 111 14.14 -8.24 -7.55
C LYS A 111 14.85 -9.17 -6.56
N LYS A 112 15.10 -8.71 -5.32
CA LYS A 112 15.68 -9.54 -4.27
C LYS A 112 14.76 -10.67 -3.82
N ILE A 113 13.44 -10.44 -3.75
CA ILE A 113 12.45 -11.48 -3.46
C ILE A 113 12.49 -12.57 -4.53
N GLY A 114 12.69 -12.20 -5.79
CA GLY A 114 12.85 -13.11 -6.93
C GLY A 114 11.60 -13.94 -7.25
N ASP A 115 11.49 -14.39 -8.48
CA ASP A 115 10.43 -15.29 -8.97
C ASP A 115 9.00 -14.84 -8.62
N VAL A 116 8.75 -13.52 -8.62
CA VAL A 116 7.45 -12.95 -8.35
C VAL A 116 6.57 -13.02 -9.60
N ASP A 117 5.43 -13.69 -9.48
CA ASP A 117 4.46 -13.82 -10.57
C ASP A 117 3.54 -12.61 -10.69
N ILE A 118 3.12 -12.05 -9.53
CA ILE A 118 2.20 -10.93 -9.50
C ILE A 118 2.62 -9.96 -8.40
N VAL A 119 2.74 -8.68 -8.78
CA VAL A 119 2.85 -7.57 -7.83
C VAL A 119 1.50 -6.87 -7.80
N ILE A 120 0.90 -6.74 -6.63
CA ILE A 120 -0.41 -6.08 -6.46
C ILE A 120 -0.25 -4.92 -5.48
N GLY A 121 -0.81 -3.76 -5.79
CA GLY A 121 -0.92 -2.63 -4.86
C GLY A 121 -2.25 -1.92 -5.01
N GLY A 122 -2.61 -1.03 -4.09
CA GLY A 122 -3.70 -0.09 -4.29
C GLY A 122 -3.40 0.85 -5.45
N ARG A 123 -4.41 1.43 -6.05
CA ARG A 123 -4.27 2.43 -7.11
C ARG A 123 -3.43 3.61 -6.62
N GLN A 124 -3.70 4.06 -5.40
CA GLN A 124 -2.98 5.18 -4.77
C GLN A 124 -2.99 5.10 -3.24
N ALA A 125 -2.13 5.88 -2.61
CA ALA A 125 -2.13 6.12 -1.18
C ALA A 125 -2.90 7.41 -0.87
N ILE A 126 -3.78 7.38 0.16
CA ILE A 126 -4.68 8.49 0.52
C ILE A 126 -3.97 9.74 1.08
N ASP A 127 -2.68 9.66 1.35
CA ASP A 127 -1.87 10.77 1.87
C ASP A 127 -1.19 11.60 0.78
N GLY A 128 -1.06 11.06 -0.42
CA GLY A 128 -0.34 11.70 -1.53
C GLY A 128 -1.11 11.74 -2.85
N ASP A 129 -2.08 10.86 -3.04
CA ASP A 129 -3.01 10.77 -4.18
C ASP A 129 -2.35 10.84 -5.58
N THR A 130 -1.12 10.31 -5.72
CA THR A 130 -0.37 10.43 -6.97
C THR A 130 -0.65 9.31 -7.98
N ALA A 131 -1.09 8.14 -7.53
CA ALA A 131 -1.33 6.93 -8.33
C ALA A 131 -0.14 6.49 -9.22
N GLN A 132 1.10 6.90 -8.90
CA GLN A 132 2.27 6.72 -9.75
C GLN A 132 3.13 5.52 -9.39
N VAL A 133 3.15 5.10 -8.11
CA VAL A 133 4.13 4.12 -7.61
C VAL A 133 3.97 2.76 -8.29
N GLY A 134 2.74 2.25 -8.42
CA GLY A 134 2.47 0.96 -9.10
C GLY A 134 3.00 0.93 -10.53
N PRO A 135 2.55 1.86 -11.40
CA PRO A 135 3.06 1.98 -12.77
C PRO A 135 4.58 2.14 -12.88
N GLN A 136 5.19 2.95 -12.01
CA GLN A 136 6.65 3.12 -12.00
C GLN A 136 7.39 1.86 -11.57
N VAL A 137 6.86 1.08 -10.61
CA VAL A 137 7.41 -0.23 -10.25
C VAL A 137 7.36 -1.17 -11.45
N ALA A 138 6.24 -1.22 -12.16
CA ALA A 138 6.11 -2.03 -13.38
C ALA A 138 7.18 -1.68 -14.42
N GLN A 139 7.36 -0.39 -14.69
CA GLN A 139 8.37 0.10 -15.62
C GLN A 139 9.80 -0.28 -15.18
N LYS A 140 10.12 -0.15 -13.89
CA LYS A 140 11.46 -0.49 -13.36
C LYS A 140 11.76 -1.99 -13.35
N LEU A 141 10.72 -2.80 -13.31
CA LEU A 141 10.82 -4.26 -13.40
C LEU A 141 10.73 -4.78 -14.85
N GLY A 142 10.36 -3.93 -15.82
CA GLY A 142 10.11 -4.33 -17.20
C GLY A 142 8.88 -5.23 -17.35
N LEU A 143 7.88 -5.08 -16.49
CA LEU A 143 6.68 -5.90 -16.44
C LEU A 143 5.50 -5.20 -17.07
N ASN A 144 4.57 -6.01 -17.63
CA ASN A 144 3.26 -5.52 -18.01
C ASN A 144 2.52 -4.97 -16.76
N GLN A 145 1.60 -4.02 -16.99
CA GLN A 145 0.77 -3.48 -15.92
C GLN A 145 -0.70 -3.43 -16.31
N VAL A 146 -1.57 -3.62 -15.32
CA VAL A 146 -3.00 -3.39 -15.43
C VAL A 146 -3.44 -2.54 -14.23
N THR A 147 -4.11 -1.43 -14.52
CA THR A 147 -4.52 -0.47 -13.48
C THR A 147 -6.03 -0.48 -13.27
N TYR A 148 -6.48 0.05 -12.12
CA TYR A 148 -7.90 0.17 -11.72
C TYR A 148 -8.65 -1.16 -11.63
N ALA A 149 -7.97 -2.24 -11.26
CA ALA A 149 -8.57 -3.57 -11.13
C ALA A 149 -9.65 -3.60 -10.03
N GLU A 150 -10.75 -4.27 -10.31
CA GLU A 150 -11.82 -4.58 -9.35
C GLU A 150 -11.87 -6.08 -9.03
N GLU A 151 -11.56 -6.91 -10.01
CA GLU A 151 -11.56 -8.37 -9.89
C GLU A 151 -10.43 -8.98 -10.70
N ILE A 152 -9.74 -9.96 -10.12
CA ILE A 152 -8.58 -10.60 -10.72
C ILE A 152 -8.76 -12.11 -10.66
N SER A 153 -8.53 -12.79 -11.77
CA SER A 153 -8.43 -14.24 -11.85
C SER A 153 -7.18 -14.63 -12.65
N VAL A 154 -6.65 -15.81 -12.39
CA VAL A 154 -5.44 -16.31 -13.07
C VAL A 154 -5.67 -17.71 -13.61
N SER A 155 -5.32 -17.92 -14.87
CA SER A 155 -5.20 -19.23 -15.49
C SER A 155 -3.73 -19.60 -15.61
N LEU A 156 -3.33 -20.71 -14.98
CA LEU A 156 -1.96 -21.25 -14.98
C LEU A 156 -1.76 -22.29 -16.09
N THR A 157 -2.71 -22.46 -16.97
CA THR A 157 -2.54 -23.25 -18.17
C THR A 157 -1.86 -22.42 -19.26
N PRO A 158 -0.88 -22.97 -20.00
CA PRO A 158 -0.35 -22.28 -21.17
C PRO A 158 -1.51 -21.89 -22.10
N SER A 159 -1.70 -20.60 -22.30
CA SER A 159 -2.68 -20.11 -23.26
C SER A 159 -2.14 -20.36 -24.67
N PRO A 160 -2.95 -20.86 -25.62
CA PRO A 160 -2.56 -20.93 -27.02
C PRO A 160 -2.45 -19.54 -27.69
N SER A 161 -2.66 -18.47 -26.92
CA SER A 161 -2.53 -17.10 -27.40
C SER A 161 -1.05 -16.73 -27.63
N PRO A 162 -0.69 -16.15 -28.77
CA PRO A 162 0.68 -15.68 -29.04
C PRO A 162 1.15 -14.61 -28.05
N VAL A 163 0.22 -13.95 -27.34
CA VAL A 163 0.53 -12.95 -26.30
C VAL A 163 1.12 -13.59 -25.02
N ALA A 164 0.92 -14.89 -24.82
CA ALA A 164 1.31 -15.60 -23.61
C ALA A 164 2.41 -16.67 -23.87
N GLU A 165 3.01 -16.66 -25.03
CA GLU A 165 4.06 -17.61 -25.39
C GLU A 165 5.25 -17.47 -24.44
N GLY A 166 5.63 -18.57 -23.74
CA GLY A 166 6.69 -18.56 -22.71
C GLY A 166 6.26 -18.04 -21.33
N SER A 167 5.01 -17.62 -21.15
CA SER A 167 4.48 -17.16 -19.85
C SER A 167 4.03 -18.33 -18.99
N LYS A 168 4.18 -18.20 -17.66
CA LYS A 168 3.71 -19.15 -16.63
C LYS A 168 2.18 -19.24 -16.56
N GLY A 169 1.45 -18.22 -17.05
CA GLY A 169 0.01 -18.12 -17.03
C GLY A 169 -0.48 -16.74 -17.46
N VAL A 170 -1.77 -16.56 -17.42
CA VAL A 170 -2.45 -15.31 -17.83
C VAL A 170 -3.34 -14.81 -16.72
N ALA A 171 -3.17 -13.55 -16.34
CA ALA A 171 -4.10 -12.82 -15.48
C ALA A 171 -5.24 -12.24 -16.32
N THR A 172 -6.48 -12.49 -15.93
CA THR A 172 -7.69 -11.85 -16.47
C THR A 172 -8.18 -10.87 -15.43
N VAL A 173 -8.22 -9.60 -15.78
CA VAL A 173 -8.52 -8.49 -14.87
C VAL A 173 -9.72 -7.72 -15.37
N LYS A 174 -10.74 -7.62 -14.52
CA LYS A 174 -11.87 -6.71 -14.71
C LYS A 174 -11.48 -5.38 -14.08
N ARG A 175 -11.50 -4.31 -14.87
CA ARG A 175 -11.06 -2.98 -14.44
C ARG A 175 -12.09 -1.91 -14.72
N HIS A 176 -12.12 -0.90 -13.86
CA HIS A 176 -12.96 0.27 -14.01
C HIS A 176 -12.28 1.30 -14.91
N ILE A 177 -13.05 1.86 -15.84
CA ILE A 177 -12.62 2.95 -16.74
C ILE A 177 -13.70 4.03 -16.80
N ASP A 178 -13.35 5.20 -17.30
CA ASP A 178 -14.33 6.25 -17.55
C ASP A 178 -15.39 5.74 -18.56
N GLY A 179 -16.64 5.69 -18.10
CA GLY A 179 -17.76 5.23 -18.92
C GLY A 179 -18.05 3.73 -18.85
N GLY A 180 -17.37 2.94 -18.02
CA GLY A 180 -17.74 1.54 -17.86
C GLY A 180 -16.69 0.62 -17.24
N VAL A 181 -16.78 -0.63 -17.62
CA VAL A 181 -15.89 -1.71 -17.16
C VAL A 181 -15.35 -2.45 -18.36
N GLU A 182 -14.07 -2.75 -18.37
CA GLU A 182 -13.47 -3.62 -19.38
C GLU A 182 -12.79 -4.82 -18.73
N THR A 183 -12.66 -5.90 -19.49
CA THR A 183 -11.89 -7.08 -19.09
C THR A 183 -10.68 -7.22 -19.99
N VAL A 184 -9.50 -7.23 -19.38
CA VAL A 184 -8.21 -7.35 -20.07
C VAL A 184 -7.47 -8.60 -19.64
N GLN A 185 -6.60 -9.10 -20.52
CA GLN A 185 -5.70 -10.21 -20.24
C GLN A 185 -4.25 -9.75 -20.31
N ALA A 186 -3.44 -10.18 -19.35
CA ALA A 186 -2.01 -9.91 -19.32
C ALA A 186 -1.23 -11.17 -18.97
N PRO A 187 -0.13 -11.46 -19.67
CA PRO A 187 0.75 -12.58 -19.31
C PRO A 187 1.47 -12.31 -17.99
N LEU A 188 1.74 -13.38 -17.24
CA LEU A 188 2.58 -13.32 -16.06
C LEU A 188 4.09 -13.30 -16.44
N PRO A 189 4.94 -12.58 -15.70
CA PRO A 189 4.63 -11.78 -14.52
C PRO A 189 3.99 -10.42 -14.85
N VAL A 190 3.18 -9.89 -13.91
CA VAL A 190 2.41 -8.65 -14.11
C VAL A 190 2.32 -7.81 -12.83
N VAL A 191 2.23 -6.48 -12.99
CA VAL A 191 1.91 -5.55 -11.91
C VAL A 191 0.45 -5.09 -12.05
N ILE A 192 -0.33 -5.17 -10.98
CA ILE A 192 -1.75 -4.81 -10.97
C ILE A 192 -2.01 -3.78 -9.88
N THR A 193 -2.70 -2.69 -10.20
CA THR A 193 -3.18 -1.75 -9.20
C THR A 193 -4.69 -1.85 -9.04
N VAL A 194 -5.15 -1.96 -7.80
CA VAL A 194 -6.54 -2.25 -7.42
C VAL A 194 -7.25 -0.96 -7.06
N ASN A 195 -8.46 -0.79 -7.59
CA ASN A 195 -9.29 0.36 -7.32
C ASN A 195 -10.02 0.22 -5.97
N GLY A 196 -10.38 1.34 -5.35
CA GLY A 196 -11.15 1.39 -4.12
C GLY A 196 -12.57 0.81 -4.22
N SER A 197 -13.12 0.67 -5.44
CA SER A 197 -14.40 -0.02 -5.71
C SER A 197 -14.30 -1.55 -5.66
N ALA A 198 -13.10 -2.12 -5.64
CA ALA A 198 -12.91 -3.55 -5.47
C ALA A 198 -13.43 -4.05 -4.11
N ALA A 199 -13.66 -5.35 -4.00
CA ALA A 199 -14.16 -5.94 -2.77
C ALA A 199 -13.34 -5.55 -1.55
N PRO A 200 -13.99 -5.20 -0.41
CA PRO A 200 -13.30 -4.83 0.82
C PRO A 200 -12.52 -6.01 1.38
N CYS A 201 -11.43 -5.70 2.08
CA CYS A 201 -10.60 -6.72 2.69
C CYS A 201 -11.33 -7.44 3.83
N ARG A 202 -11.11 -8.74 3.91
CA ARG A 202 -11.61 -9.59 5.00
C ARG A 202 -11.15 -9.11 6.38
N PRO A 203 -11.92 -9.37 7.45
CA PRO A 203 -11.52 -9.05 8.81
C PRO A 203 -10.29 -9.87 9.22
N GLN A 204 -9.62 -9.41 10.28
CA GLN A 204 -8.50 -10.12 10.88
C GLN A 204 -8.98 -11.46 11.51
N ASN A 205 -8.22 -12.52 11.32
CA ASN A 205 -8.47 -13.82 11.90
C ASN A 205 -7.90 -13.89 13.33
N ALA A 206 -8.73 -14.18 14.32
CA ALA A 206 -8.32 -14.21 15.73
C ALA A 206 -7.13 -15.17 16.01
N LYS A 207 -7.09 -16.33 15.35
CA LYS A 207 -5.96 -17.28 15.49
C LYS A 207 -4.66 -16.69 14.94
N LEU A 208 -4.71 -16.00 13.80
CA LEU A 208 -3.56 -15.35 13.20
C LEU A 208 -3.12 -14.13 14.02
N VAL A 209 -4.05 -13.36 14.57
CA VAL A 209 -3.73 -12.28 15.50
C VAL A 209 -2.96 -12.83 16.71
N MET A 210 -3.46 -13.90 17.34
CA MET A 210 -2.78 -14.55 18.48
C MET A 210 -1.42 -15.09 18.09
N LYS A 211 -1.25 -15.60 16.87
CA LYS A 211 0.02 -16.11 16.35
C LYS A 211 1.04 -15.00 16.15
N TYR A 212 0.64 -13.89 15.53
CA TYR A 212 1.58 -12.87 15.01
C TYR A 212 1.59 -11.55 15.78
N LYS A 213 0.76 -11.36 16.83
CA LYS A 213 0.69 -10.10 17.60
C LYS A 213 2.03 -9.64 18.21
N ARG A 214 2.97 -10.56 18.40
CA ARG A 214 4.33 -10.29 18.91
C ARG A 214 5.38 -10.30 17.79
N ALA A 215 4.98 -10.40 16.53
CA ALA A 215 5.93 -10.34 15.43
C ALA A 215 6.51 -8.93 15.29
N THR A 216 7.84 -8.82 15.27
CA THR A 216 8.56 -7.54 15.21
C THR A 216 9.76 -7.65 14.29
N CYS A 217 10.22 -6.53 13.77
CA CYS A 217 11.52 -6.48 13.10
C CYS A 217 12.64 -6.12 14.12
N PRO A 218 13.92 -6.44 13.80
CA PRO A 218 15.04 -6.19 14.70
C PRO A 218 15.15 -4.73 15.17
N LEU A 219 14.94 -3.76 14.26
CA LEU A 219 15.02 -2.34 14.58
C LEU A 219 13.86 -1.89 15.47
N GLU A 220 12.64 -2.42 15.28
CA GLU A 220 11.49 -2.12 16.13
C GLU A 220 11.75 -2.60 17.57
N ARG A 221 12.33 -3.79 17.73
CA ARG A 221 12.74 -4.32 19.06
C ARG A 221 13.75 -3.42 19.77
N SER A 222 14.73 -2.89 19.05
CA SER A 222 15.76 -2.02 19.64
C SER A 222 15.24 -0.65 20.06
N LEU A 223 14.09 -0.21 19.54
CA LEU A 223 13.48 1.08 19.85
C LEU A 223 12.41 1.01 20.95
N THR A 224 11.90 -0.18 21.25
CA THR A 224 10.99 -0.38 22.38
C THR A 224 11.81 -0.51 23.65
N PRO A 225 11.54 0.30 24.70
CA PRO A 225 12.17 0.09 26.00
C PRO A 225 11.91 -1.36 26.44
N ASP A 226 12.97 -2.03 26.88
CA ASP A 226 12.85 -3.35 27.47
C ASP A 226 11.93 -3.22 28.71
N PRO A 227 10.79 -3.94 28.77
CA PRO A 227 9.95 -3.92 29.95
C PRO A 227 10.67 -4.39 31.21
N SER A 228 11.86 -5.01 31.10
CA SER A 228 12.70 -5.42 32.23
C SER A 228 13.30 -4.26 33.03
N THR A 229 13.35 -3.02 32.53
CA THR A 229 13.89 -1.87 33.26
C THR A 229 13.03 -1.43 34.44
N ASN A 230 11.80 -1.95 34.61
CA ASN A 230 10.91 -1.69 35.72
C ASN A 230 10.75 -2.90 36.69
N GLY A 231 11.72 -3.82 36.75
CA GLY A 231 11.82 -4.80 37.82
C GLY A 231 11.04 -6.11 37.69
N GLU A 232 10.17 -6.27 36.70
CA GLU A 232 9.44 -7.53 36.42
C GLU A 232 9.28 -7.83 34.94
N GLY A 233 10.26 -7.46 34.11
CA GLY A 233 10.24 -7.73 32.68
C GLY A 233 10.73 -9.15 32.39
N SER A 234 9.84 -10.03 31.98
CA SER A 234 10.25 -11.29 31.38
C SER A 234 10.97 -11.00 30.06
N ASP A 235 12.23 -11.38 29.98
CA ASP A 235 13.00 -11.40 28.73
C ASP A 235 12.25 -12.29 27.73
N TYR A 236 11.69 -11.69 26.68
CA TYR A 236 10.99 -12.40 25.61
C TYR A 236 11.91 -12.79 24.45
N SER A 237 13.24 -12.59 24.56
CA SER A 237 14.20 -12.90 23.47
C SER A 237 14.12 -14.35 23.04
N TYR A 238 13.93 -15.27 23.99
CA TYR A 238 13.77 -16.71 23.72
C TYR A 238 12.59 -17.01 22.78
N LEU A 239 11.53 -16.20 22.76
CA LEU A 239 10.38 -16.43 21.88
C LEU A 239 10.73 -16.31 20.39
N TYR A 240 11.70 -15.48 20.03
CA TYR A 240 12.11 -15.29 18.65
C TYR A 240 13.04 -16.41 18.17
N GLU A 241 13.74 -17.05 19.10
CA GLU A 241 14.53 -18.26 18.83
C GLU A 241 13.63 -19.48 18.66
N GLU A 242 12.68 -19.68 19.59
CA GLU A 242 11.71 -20.79 19.51
C GLU A 242 10.71 -20.64 18.37
N ARG A 243 10.38 -19.39 17.98
CA ARG A 243 9.36 -19.04 16.99
C ARG A 243 9.90 -18.08 15.94
N PRO A 244 10.78 -18.53 15.04
CA PRO A 244 11.42 -17.68 14.03
C PRO A 244 10.43 -16.88 13.17
N TYR A 245 9.19 -17.38 12.99
CA TYR A 245 8.12 -16.68 12.28
C TYR A 245 7.66 -15.36 12.92
N LEU A 246 8.09 -15.08 14.16
CA LEU A 246 7.86 -13.80 14.85
C LEU A 246 8.90 -12.73 14.46
N THR A 247 9.99 -13.12 13.80
CA THR A 247 10.97 -12.17 13.30
C THR A 247 10.59 -11.74 11.90
N LEU A 248 10.11 -10.49 11.77
CA LEU A 248 9.79 -9.91 10.47
C LEU A 248 11.07 -9.55 9.73
N THR A 249 11.11 -9.83 8.43
CA THR A 249 12.25 -9.49 7.58
C THR A 249 12.35 -7.98 7.40
N GLN A 250 13.52 -7.45 7.68
CA GLN A 250 13.86 -6.04 7.54
C GLN A 250 15.02 -5.91 6.57
N TRP A 251 14.94 -4.92 5.67
CA TRP A 251 15.98 -4.64 4.69
C TRP A 251 16.31 -3.15 4.66
N SER A 252 17.61 -2.86 4.65
CA SER A 252 18.20 -1.55 4.36
C SER A 252 18.42 -1.36 2.85
N VAL A 253 18.95 -0.19 2.45
CA VAL A 253 19.37 0.06 1.06
C VAL A 253 20.45 -0.96 0.64
N ALA A 254 21.41 -1.24 1.51
CA ALA A 254 22.48 -2.20 1.23
C ALA A 254 21.96 -3.63 1.08
N ASP A 255 20.97 -4.01 1.88
CA ASP A 255 20.39 -5.37 1.81
C ASP A 255 19.69 -5.64 0.46
N VAL A 256 19.19 -4.64 -0.21
CA VAL A 256 18.50 -4.77 -1.51
C VAL A 256 19.40 -4.40 -2.69
N ASP A 257 20.71 -4.28 -2.49
CA ASP A 257 21.68 -3.85 -3.49
C ASP A 257 21.27 -2.52 -4.16
N GLY A 258 20.67 -1.63 -3.37
CA GLY A 258 20.17 -0.34 -3.84
C GLY A 258 21.29 0.69 -3.97
N ASP A 259 21.22 1.53 -5.01
CA ASP A 259 22.06 2.67 -5.16
C ASP A 259 21.57 3.83 -4.27
N PRO A 260 22.35 4.28 -3.27
CA PRO A 260 21.96 5.38 -2.39
C PRO A 260 21.63 6.68 -3.15
N ALA A 261 22.25 6.91 -4.33
CA ALA A 261 21.97 8.09 -5.15
C ALA A 261 20.54 8.09 -5.74
N GLN A 262 19.90 6.92 -5.86
CA GLN A 262 18.55 6.77 -6.36
C GLN A 262 17.51 6.61 -5.24
N CYS A 263 17.92 6.70 -3.97
CA CYS A 263 17.07 6.54 -2.80
C CYS A 263 16.76 7.87 -2.12
N GLY A 264 15.61 7.91 -1.43
CA GLY A 264 15.20 9.04 -0.57
C GLY A 264 15.26 10.39 -1.28
N LEU A 265 15.69 11.40 -0.54
CA LEU A 265 15.83 12.77 -1.07
C LEU A 265 16.85 12.89 -2.22
N SER A 266 17.90 12.06 -2.22
CA SER A 266 18.94 12.08 -3.25
C SER A 266 18.40 11.57 -4.59
N GLY A 267 17.55 10.55 -4.56
CA GLY A 267 16.91 9.96 -5.74
C GLY A 267 15.62 10.67 -6.18
N SER A 268 15.21 11.71 -5.48
CA SER A 268 13.93 12.41 -5.72
C SER A 268 14.13 13.67 -6.57
N PRO A 269 13.73 13.67 -7.85
CA PRO A 269 13.75 14.88 -8.67
C PRO A 269 12.71 15.92 -8.22
N THR A 270 11.63 15.49 -7.56
CA THR A 270 10.61 16.40 -7.03
C THR A 270 10.89 16.74 -5.56
N LYS A 271 10.77 18.03 -5.22
CA LYS A 271 10.93 18.53 -3.85
C LYS A 271 9.70 19.30 -3.44
N VAL A 272 9.12 18.95 -2.29
CA VAL A 272 8.01 19.72 -1.72
C VAL A 272 8.52 21.10 -1.30
N LYS A 273 8.10 22.14 -2.02
CA LYS A 273 8.50 23.52 -1.73
C LYS A 273 7.75 24.11 -0.54
N ALA A 274 6.45 23.82 -0.46
CA ALA A 274 5.59 24.28 0.63
C ALA A 274 4.32 23.42 0.69
N ILE A 275 3.81 23.21 1.87
CA ILE A 275 2.48 22.61 2.10
C ILE A 275 1.58 23.74 2.55
N LYS A 276 0.51 24.02 1.79
CA LYS A 276 -0.57 24.93 2.21
C LYS A 276 -1.77 24.08 2.58
N ASN A 277 -2.20 24.17 3.82
CA ASN A 277 -3.46 23.56 4.21
C ASN A 277 -4.59 24.46 3.75
N ILE A 278 -5.47 23.93 2.91
CA ILE A 278 -6.74 24.56 2.60
C ILE A 278 -7.70 24.12 3.71
N VAL A 279 -7.94 25.01 4.67
CA VAL A 279 -9.01 24.82 5.63
C VAL A 279 -10.30 25.17 4.91
N PHE A 280 -11.11 24.16 4.61
CA PHE A 280 -12.48 24.41 4.15
C PHE A 280 -13.26 25.02 5.31
N GLN A 281 -13.37 26.34 5.34
CA GLN A 281 -14.36 27.00 6.16
C GLN A 281 -15.71 26.74 5.50
N ALA A 282 -16.63 26.12 6.24
CA ALA A 282 -17.99 26.02 5.79
C ALA A 282 -18.52 27.46 5.56
N LYS A 283 -18.74 27.82 4.30
CA LYS A 283 -19.48 29.04 3.99
C LYS A 283 -20.87 28.93 4.61
N GLU A 284 -21.48 30.05 4.96
CA GLU A 284 -22.86 30.03 5.46
C GLU A 284 -23.76 29.25 4.50
N SER A 285 -24.56 28.33 5.04
CA SER A 285 -25.48 27.54 4.24
C SER A 285 -26.58 28.47 3.69
N LYS A 286 -26.78 28.44 2.37
CA LYS A 286 -27.89 29.12 1.73
C LYS A 286 -29.05 28.17 1.54
N THR A 287 -30.25 28.55 1.96
CA THR A 287 -31.46 27.81 1.64
C THR A 287 -32.03 28.37 0.35
N LEU A 288 -32.13 27.57 -0.67
CA LEU A 288 -32.69 27.94 -1.97
C LEU A 288 -34.09 27.32 -2.12
N THR A 289 -34.94 28.00 -2.82
CA THR A 289 -36.27 27.50 -3.20
C THR A 289 -36.22 26.91 -4.61
N SER A 290 -37.32 26.29 -5.06
CA SER A 290 -37.46 25.80 -6.43
C SER A 290 -37.81 26.90 -7.43
N SER A 291 -37.61 28.18 -7.10
CA SER A 291 -37.84 29.27 -8.02
C SER A 291 -36.78 29.36 -9.10
N ASP A 292 -37.13 29.77 -10.30
CA ASP A 292 -36.20 29.92 -11.43
C ASP A 292 -35.04 30.87 -11.07
N ALA A 293 -35.29 31.91 -10.29
CA ALA A 293 -34.26 32.85 -9.83
C ALA A 293 -33.23 32.20 -8.90
N ASP A 294 -33.66 31.34 -7.96
CA ASP A 294 -32.77 30.65 -7.06
C ASP A 294 -31.94 29.56 -7.79
N ILE A 295 -32.55 28.87 -8.74
CA ILE A 295 -31.87 27.89 -9.59
C ILE A 295 -30.81 28.59 -10.45
N GLU A 296 -31.13 29.73 -11.07
CA GLU A 296 -30.20 30.55 -11.85
C GLU A 296 -29.02 31.04 -10.97
N CYS A 297 -29.29 31.47 -9.76
CA CYS A 297 -28.27 31.89 -8.79
C CYS A 297 -27.32 30.73 -8.44
N LEU A 298 -27.88 29.54 -8.16
CA LEU A 298 -27.08 28.34 -7.87
C LEU A 298 -26.14 27.98 -9.03
N VAL A 299 -26.69 27.95 -10.24
CA VAL A 299 -25.90 27.59 -11.43
C VAL A 299 -24.78 28.60 -11.66
N LYS A 300 -25.07 29.90 -11.53
CA LYS A 300 -24.06 30.97 -11.63
C LYS A 300 -22.94 30.84 -10.59
N GLU A 301 -23.31 30.53 -9.33
CA GLU A 301 -22.29 30.30 -8.27
C GLU A 301 -21.44 29.08 -8.56
N LEU A 302 -22.01 27.96 -8.97
CA LEU A 302 -21.28 26.74 -9.31
C LEU A 302 -20.31 26.97 -10.48
N LEU A 303 -20.74 27.72 -11.51
CA LEU A 303 -19.87 28.11 -12.63
C LEU A 303 -18.75 29.06 -12.19
N ALA A 304 -19.04 30.04 -11.35
CA ALA A 304 -18.05 31.00 -10.85
C ALA A 304 -16.96 30.33 -9.99
N GLU A 305 -17.34 29.32 -9.21
CA GLU A 305 -16.43 28.52 -8.37
C GLU A 305 -15.78 27.37 -9.16
N LYS A 306 -16.07 27.21 -10.44
CA LYS A 306 -15.55 26.15 -11.34
C LYS A 306 -15.81 24.73 -10.80
N ILE A 307 -16.98 24.51 -10.24
CA ILE A 307 -17.44 23.21 -9.73
C ILE A 307 -18.10 22.41 -10.87
N ILE A 308 -18.75 23.09 -11.80
CA ILE A 308 -19.34 22.57 -13.04
C ILE A 308 -18.87 23.38 -14.24
#